data_c076b30392f26dbf751a61141eec5f09
#
_entry.id   c076b30392f26dbf751a61141eec5f09
#
_cell.length_a   1.000
_cell.length_b   1.000
_cell.length_c   1.000
_cell.angle_alpha   90.00
_cell.angle_beta   90.00
_cell.angle_gamma   90.00
#
_symmetry.space_group_name_H-M   'P 1'
#
loop_
_entity.id
_entity.type
_entity.pdbx_description
1 polymer ?
#
loop_
_entity_poly.entity_id
_entity_poly.type
_entity_poly.pdbx_seq_one_letter_code
_entity_poly.pdbx_strand_id
1 'polypeptide(L)'
;MKYLTEYRNLEATQQVIRQIEKVISRPWKIMEICGGQTHSLVRNGLLELLPEEVQMIHGPGCPVCVTPMQLIDLAVELMQKGVILCSFGDMVRVPGSSISLQEAKSRGGDLRILYSPLEAVRIARENPDREVVFFAVGFETTAPANALSVLQAQKEGLQNYSILVSHVLVPPAMEGILDDPFCALDAFLGAGHVCAIMGYTQYHPIATKYKIPIVVTGFEPLDLVQGIYRAILQLEKGEYRVENQYARAVTEDGNLAAQKVIHQVFEVADRQWRGIGTIPDSGYVLRQDYSAYDASKKFSLEEELGTESGECIA
;
A
#
# COMPACT_ATOMS: atom_id res chain seq x y z
N MET A 1 -1.15 -18.20 21.38
CA MET A 1 -2.16 -17.10 21.24
C MET A 1 -3.00 -17.48 20.02
N LYS A 2 -4.32 -17.57 20.22
CA LYS A 2 -5.26 -18.00 19.16
C LYS A 2 -5.05 -17.18 17.88
N TYR A 3 -5.01 -17.82 16.72
CA TYR A 3 -4.74 -17.23 15.39
C TYR A 3 -3.32 -16.72 15.11
N LEU A 4 -2.33 -16.95 16.00
CA LEU A 4 -0.93 -16.61 15.75
C LEU A 4 -0.06 -17.88 15.69
N THR A 5 0.00 -18.62 16.79
CA THR A 5 0.85 -19.81 16.88
C THR A 5 0.42 -20.93 15.94
N GLU A 6 -0.87 -21.02 15.64
CA GLU A 6 -1.47 -22.02 14.73
C GLU A 6 -1.00 -21.81 13.29
N TYR A 7 -0.82 -20.56 12.85
CA TYR A 7 -0.40 -20.20 11.49
C TYR A 7 1.13 -20.10 11.32
N ARG A 8 1.89 -20.26 12.42
CA ARG A 8 3.36 -20.42 12.44
C ARG A 8 3.80 -21.87 12.60
N ASN A 9 2.89 -22.80 12.38
CA ASN A 9 3.15 -24.22 12.51
C ASN A 9 3.92 -24.73 11.28
N LEU A 10 5.20 -25.03 11.46
CA LEU A 10 6.10 -25.52 10.42
C LEU A 10 5.62 -26.84 9.79
N GLU A 11 5.14 -27.77 10.61
CA GLU A 11 4.66 -29.06 10.12
C GLU A 11 3.45 -28.90 9.21
N ALA A 12 2.45 -28.08 9.61
CA ALA A 12 1.31 -27.76 8.78
C ALA A 12 1.71 -27.04 7.47
N THR A 13 2.68 -26.12 7.55
CA THR A 13 3.24 -25.44 6.38
C THR A 13 3.85 -26.44 5.40
N GLN A 14 4.72 -27.34 5.89
CA GLN A 14 5.34 -28.39 5.07
C GLN A 14 4.32 -29.36 4.49
N GLN A 15 3.23 -29.66 5.22
CA GLN A 15 2.13 -30.51 4.68
C GLN A 15 1.46 -29.86 3.48
N VAL A 16 1.20 -28.54 3.52
CA VAL A 16 0.61 -27.82 2.38
C VAL A 16 1.60 -27.77 1.22
N ILE A 17 2.90 -27.55 1.45
CA ILE A 17 3.91 -27.58 0.40
C ILE A 17 3.92 -28.94 -0.32
N ARG A 18 3.90 -30.04 0.43
CA ARG A 18 3.77 -31.39 -0.15
C ARG A 18 2.47 -31.61 -0.94
N GLN A 19 1.40 -30.85 -0.65
CA GLN A 19 0.20 -30.89 -1.46
C GLN A 19 0.38 -30.11 -2.77
N ILE A 20 1.10 -28.99 -2.75
CA ILE A 20 1.49 -28.25 -3.96
C ILE A 20 2.28 -29.14 -4.90
N GLU A 21 3.33 -29.82 -4.41
CA GLU A 21 4.17 -30.74 -5.19
C GLU A 21 3.39 -31.84 -5.90
N LYS A 22 2.26 -32.28 -5.32
CA LYS A 22 1.42 -33.34 -5.89
C LYS A 22 0.48 -32.87 -6.99
N VAL A 23 0.15 -31.59 -7.02
CA VAL A 23 -0.89 -31.06 -7.94
C VAL A 23 -0.33 -30.18 -9.03
N ILE A 24 0.84 -29.58 -8.81
CA ILE A 24 1.47 -28.67 -9.78
C ILE A 24 1.99 -29.47 -10.99
N SER A 25 1.58 -29.07 -12.20
CA SER A 25 1.92 -29.78 -13.44
C SER A 25 2.92 -29.03 -14.31
N ARG A 26 3.10 -27.72 -14.09
CA ARG A 26 4.00 -26.84 -14.82
C ARG A 26 4.39 -25.62 -14.00
N PRO A 27 5.40 -24.84 -14.41
CA PRO A 27 5.71 -23.56 -13.74
C PRO A 27 4.53 -22.58 -13.80
N TRP A 28 4.25 -21.94 -12.64
CA TRP A 28 3.25 -20.90 -12.49
C TRP A 28 3.84 -19.67 -11.83
N LYS A 29 3.56 -18.49 -12.39
CA LYS A 29 4.02 -17.19 -11.89
C LYS A 29 2.94 -16.55 -11.04
N ILE A 30 3.19 -16.45 -9.75
CA ILE A 30 2.25 -15.91 -8.76
C ILE A 30 2.85 -14.64 -8.17
N MET A 31 2.14 -13.50 -8.33
CA MET A 31 2.57 -12.24 -7.75
C MET A 31 1.88 -12.01 -6.41
N GLU A 32 2.66 -11.73 -5.37
CA GLU A 32 2.09 -11.08 -4.18
C GLU A 32 2.11 -9.55 -4.35
N ILE A 33 1.09 -8.88 -3.85
CA ILE A 33 0.88 -7.44 -4.05
C ILE A 33 1.08 -6.64 -2.76
N CYS A 34 1.90 -7.15 -1.84
CA CYS A 34 2.14 -6.50 -0.56
C CYS A 34 3.53 -6.81 0.00
N GLY A 35 4.32 -5.78 0.29
CA GLY A 35 5.64 -5.93 0.91
C GLY A 35 5.63 -6.71 2.25
N GLY A 36 4.51 -6.75 2.97
CA GLY A 36 4.36 -7.60 4.16
C GLY A 36 4.32 -9.08 3.84
N GLN A 37 3.77 -9.47 2.68
CA GLN A 37 3.79 -10.84 2.17
C GLN A 37 5.21 -11.20 1.72
N THR A 38 5.89 -10.33 0.94
CA THR A 38 7.31 -10.47 0.56
C THR A 38 8.18 -10.70 1.79
N HIS A 39 8.06 -9.81 2.79
CA HIS A 39 8.84 -9.91 4.01
C HIS A 39 8.62 -11.25 4.73
N SER A 40 7.39 -11.73 4.80
CA SER A 40 7.08 -13.00 5.44
C SER A 40 7.62 -14.20 4.65
N LEU A 41 7.51 -14.19 3.31
CA LEU A 41 8.08 -15.23 2.44
C LEU A 41 9.58 -15.35 2.65
N VAL A 42 10.31 -14.24 2.61
CA VAL A 42 11.77 -14.20 2.77
C VAL A 42 12.18 -14.55 4.20
N ARG A 43 11.60 -13.91 5.21
CA ARG A 43 11.95 -14.07 6.61
C ARG A 43 11.80 -15.51 7.12
N ASN A 44 10.79 -16.21 6.62
CA ASN A 44 10.48 -17.57 7.03
C ASN A 44 11.09 -18.63 6.09
N GLY A 45 11.92 -18.24 5.11
CA GLY A 45 12.56 -19.15 4.16
C GLY A 45 11.57 -19.94 3.30
N LEU A 46 10.38 -19.37 3.04
CA LEU A 46 9.33 -20.06 2.29
C LEU A 46 9.70 -20.22 0.82
N LEU A 47 10.46 -19.28 0.27
CA LEU A 47 10.87 -19.32 -1.14
C LEU A 47 11.76 -20.53 -1.43
N GLU A 48 12.62 -20.91 -0.49
CA GLU A 48 13.49 -22.07 -0.60
C GLU A 48 12.78 -23.42 -0.34
N LEU A 49 11.60 -23.35 0.31
CA LEU A 49 10.80 -24.53 0.62
C LEU A 49 9.77 -24.87 -0.46
N LEU A 50 9.40 -23.88 -1.30
CA LEU A 50 8.44 -24.08 -2.38
C LEU A 50 9.09 -24.87 -3.54
N PRO A 51 8.31 -25.68 -4.30
CA PRO A 51 8.80 -26.31 -5.53
C PRO A 51 9.26 -25.27 -6.56
N GLU A 52 10.25 -25.61 -7.39
CA GLU A 52 10.81 -24.73 -8.42
C GLU A 52 9.75 -24.26 -9.45
N GLU A 53 8.68 -24.99 -9.61
CA GLU A 53 7.55 -24.66 -10.46
C GLU A 53 6.72 -23.49 -9.89
N VAL A 54 6.83 -23.18 -8.60
CA VAL A 54 6.18 -22.01 -7.97
C VAL A 54 7.09 -20.80 -8.10
N GLN A 55 6.87 -19.99 -9.11
CA GLN A 55 7.63 -18.76 -9.34
C GLN A 55 6.96 -17.57 -8.66
N MET A 56 7.46 -17.20 -7.47
CA MET A 56 6.96 -16.01 -6.79
C MET A 56 7.52 -14.73 -7.40
N ILE A 57 6.65 -13.78 -7.68
CA ILE A 57 6.99 -12.44 -8.19
C ILE A 57 6.56 -11.42 -7.16
N HIS A 58 7.44 -10.48 -6.86
CA HIS A 58 7.18 -9.40 -5.90
C HIS A 58 6.57 -8.21 -6.62
N GLY A 59 5.36 -7.85 -6.26
CA GLY A 59 4.61 -6.74 -6.84
C GLY A 59 4.90 -5.40 -6.17
N PRO A 60 4.35 -4.29 -6.69
CA PRO A 60 4.57 -2.93 -6.18
C PRO A 60 3.79 -2.67 -4.88
N GLY A 61 3.91 -3.58 -3.92
CA GLY A 61 3.15 -3.59 -2.66
C GLY A 61 3.73 -2.76 -1.52
N CYS A 62 4.66 -1.84 -1.81
CA CYS A 62 5.29 -0.95 -0.82
C CYS A 62 4.96 0.51 -1.16
N PRO A 63 4.12 1.22 -0.39
CA PRO A 63 3.70 2.58 -0.71
C PRO A 63 4.88 3.56 -0.68
N VAL A 64 5.87 3.30 0.14
CA VAL A 64 7.10 4.10 0.23
C VAL A 64 7.93 3.98 -1.05
N CYS A 65 8.03 2.77 -1.60
CA CYS A 65 8.84 2.49 -2.79
C CYS A 65 8.22 3.07 -4.05
N VAL A 66 6.89 3.14 -4.11
CA VAL A 66 6.16 3.66 -5.27
C VAL A 66 5.81 5.16 -5.17
N THR A 67 6.21 5.81 -4.06
CA THR A 67 6.04 7.27 -3.90
C THR A 67 6.93 8.03 -4.91
N PRO A 68 6.36 8.91 -5.73
CA PRO A 68 7.11 9.74 -6.69
C PRO A 68 8.20 10.58 -6.01
N MET A 69 9.35 10.70 -6.65
CA MET A 69 10.46 11.53 -6.13
C MET A 69 10.04 12.99 -5.94
N GLN A 70 9.20 13.49 -6.84
CA GLN A 70 8.68 14.86 -6.79
C GLN A 70 7.93 15.15 -5.49
N LEU A 71 7.12 14.20 -4.97
CA LEU A 71 6.44 14.38 -3.69
C LEU A 71 7.43 14.43 -2.51
N ILE A 72 8.54 13.71 -2.59
CA ILE A 72 9.61 13.79 -1.60
C ILE A 72 10.31 15.14 -1.69
N ASP A 73 10.56 15.64 -2.89
CA ASP A 73 11.17 16.96 -3.12
C ASP A 73 10.26 18.09 -2.59
N LEU A 74 8.95 18.00 -2.82
CA LEU A 74 7.98 18.93 -2.24
C LEU A 74 7.99 18.90 -0.70
N ALA A 75 8.10 17.69 -0.11
CA ALA A 75 8.21 17.55 1.34
C ALA A 75 9.52 18.18 1.87
N VAL A 76 10.64 18.06 1.15
CA VAL A 76 11.91 18.74 1.46
C VAL A 76 11.76 20.26 1.34
N GLU A 77 11.11 20.75 0.29
CA GLU A 77 10.84 22.18 0.09
C GLU A 77 10.01 22.77 1.26
N LEU A 78 8.97 22.06 1.72
CA LEU A 78 8.20 22.46 2.89
C LEU A 78 9.08 22.62 4.13
N MET A 79 10.00 21.70 4.37
CA MET A 79 10.96 21.81 5.49
C MET A 79 11.87 23.04 5.35
N GLN A 80 12.32 23.37 4.12
CA GLN A 80 13.14 24.57 3.86
C GLN A 80 12.34 25.86 4.08
N LYS A 81 11.02 25.85 3.89
CA LYS A 81 10.12 26.97 4.21
C LYS A 81 9.80 27.07 5.72
N GLY A 82 10.42 26.26 6.58
CA GLY A 82 10.24 26.28 8.04
C GLY A 82 9.02 25.57 8.56
N VAL A 83 8.36 24.76 7.72
CA VAL A 83 7.24 23.90 8.12
C VAL A 83 7.74 22.78 9.04
N ILE A 84 6.96 22.42 10.04
CA ILE A 84 7.16 21.17 10.79
C ILE A 84 6.62 20.02 9.92
N LEU A 85 7.51 19.26 9.32
CA LEU A 85 7.13 18.08 8.55
C LEU A 85 7.02 16.87 9.48
N CYS A 86 5.87 16.19 9.42
CA CYS A 86 5.62 14.95 10.12
C CYS A 86 5.55 13.80 9.11
N SER A 87 6.16 12.65 9.42
CA SER A 87 6.15 11.49 8.53
C SER A 87 6.26 10.18 9.31
N PHE A 88 5.88 9.08 8.68
CA PHE A 88 6.24 7.75 9.16
C PHE A 88 7.73 7.48 8.98
N GLY A 89 8.29 6.62 9.82
CA GLY A 89 9.74 6.42 9.91
C GLY A 89 10.37 5.75 8.69
N ASP A 90 9.64 4.94 7.95
CA ASP A 90 10.07 4.24 6.75
C ASP A 90 10.32 5.21 5.56
N MET A 91 9.57 6.31 5.50
CA MET A 91 9.70 7.31 4.44
C MET A 91 10.96 8.19 4.56
N VAL A 92 11.52 8.37 5.76
CA VAL A 92 12.51 9.41 6.02
C VAL A 92 13.85 9.24 5.31
N ARG A 93 14.19 8.01 4.93
CA ARG A 93 15.45 7.66 4.26
C ARG A 93 15.34 7.56 2.74
N VAL A 94 14.13 7.58 2.22
CA VAL A 94 13.91 7.47 0.77
C VAL A 94 14.36 8.77 0.10
N PRO A 95 15.24 8.70 -0.92
CA PRO A 95 15.71 9.90 -1.59
C PRO A 95 14.64 10.43 -2.55
N GLY A 96 14.50 11.76 -2.56
CA GLY A 96 13.92 12.49 -3.67
C GLY A 96 14.91 12.58 -4.85
N SER A 97 14.81 13.61 -5.67
CA SER A 97 15.75 13.86 -6.77
C SER A 97 17.16 14.20 -6.29
N SER A 98 17.29 14.85 -5.13
CA SER A 98 18.57 15.33 -4.61
C SER A 98 18.90 14.79 -3.24
N ILE A 99 17.96 14.86 -2.30
CA ILE A 99 18.18 14.49 -0.89
C ILE A 99 16.97 13.78 -0.29
N SER A 100 17.19 13.06 0.80
CA SER A 100 16.14 12.47 1.62
C SER A 100 15.61 13.45 2.68
N LEU A 101 14.47 13.13 3.30
CA LEU A 101 13.95 13.90 4.45
C LEU A 101 14.93 13.90 5.63
N GLN A 102 15.67 12.79 5.82
CA GLN A 102 16.69 12.70 6.87
C GLN A 102 17.85 13.67 6.63
N GLU A 103 18.30 13.80 5.38
CA GLU A 103 19.32 14.76 5.02
C GLU A 103 18.82 16.21 5.14
N ALA A 104 17.58 16.49 4.73
CA ALA A 104 16.95 17.80 4.94
C ALA A 104 16.90 18.16 6.43
N LYS A 105 16.61 17.19 7.31
CA LYS A 105 16.68 17.38 8.76
C LYS A 105 18.10 17.73 9.23
N SER A 106 19.13 17.06 8.71
CA SER A 106 20.52 17.35 9.08
C SER A 106 20.98 18.76 8.67
N ARG A 107 20.29 19.35 7.68
CA ARG A 107 20.50 20.72 7.20
C ARG A 107 19.65 21.77 7.92
N GLY A 108 18.97 21.39 9.01
CA GLY A 108 18.20 22.28 9.87
C GLY A 108 16.67 22.23 9.68
N GLY A 109 16.15 21.38 8.82
CA GLY A 109 14.71 21.16 8.68
C GLY A 109 14.08 20.50 9.92
N ASP A 110 12.84 20.87 10.26
CA ASP A 110 12.10 20.28 11.39
C ASP A 110 11.30 19.05 10.92
N LEU A 111 11.92 17.87 11.04
CA LEU A 111 11.29 16.57 10.72
C LEU A 111 10.95 15.82 12.00
N ARG A 112 9.69 15.43 12.14
CA ARG A 112 9.17 14.63 13.27
C ARG A 112 8.66 13.29 12.79
N ILE A 113 9.21 12.20 13.35
CA ILE A 113 8.80 10.83 13.04
C ILE A 113 7.66 10.46 13.95
N LEU A 114 6.54 10.02 13.36
CA LEU A 114 5.31 9.69 14.07
C LEU A 114 4.89 8.25 13.80
N TYR A 115 4.06 7.72 14.71
CA TYR A 115 3.41 6.42 14.56
C TYR A 115 1.91 6.53 14.26
N SER A 116 1.36 7.76 14.38
CA SER A 116 -0.04 8.05 14.09
C SER A 116 -0.20 9.45 13.48
N PRO A 117 -1.04 9.62 12.45
CA PRO A 117 -1.35 10.96 11.90
C PRO A 117 -1.98 11.90 12.95
N LEU A 118 -2.68 11.37 13.96
CA LEU A 118 -3.27 12.16 15.05
C LEU A 118 -2.20 12.83 15.92
N GLU A 119 -0.98 12.31 15.94
CA GLU A 119 0.14 12.99 16.63
C GLU A 119 0.52 14.29 15.91
N ALA A 120 0.43 14.33 14.57
CA ALA A 120 0.66 15.56 13.80
C ALA A 120 -0.40 16.63 14.13
N VAL A 121 -1.66 16.24 14.32
CA VAL A 121 -2.73 17.15 14.79
C VAL A 121 -2.40 17.71 16.17
N ARG A 122 -1.91 16.86 17.08
CA ARG A 122 -1.47 17.31 18.42
C ARG A 122 -0.31 18.30 18.31
N ILE A 123 0.67 18.04 17.45
CA ILE A 123 1.81 18.92 17.21
C ILE A 123 1.33 20.29 16.67
N ALA A 124 0.36 20.31 15.75
CA ALA A 124 -0.22 21.54 15.22
C ALA A 124 -0.88 22.38 16.34
N ARG A 125 -1.62 21.73 17.23
CA ARG A 125 -2.23 22.38 18.40
C ARG A 125 -1.18 22.98 19.36
N GLU A 126 -0.06 22.29 19.57
CA GLU A 126 1.03 22.70 20.47
C GLU A 126 1.94 23.79 19.83
N ASN A 127 1.83 24.01 18.52
CA ASN A 127 2.64 25.00 17.77
C ASN A 127 1.75 25.91 16.90
N PRO A 128 0.87 26.74 17.51
CA PRO A 128 -0.13 27.50 16.77
C PRO A 128 0.44 28.52 15.78
N ASP A 129 1.68 28.97 16.00
CA ASP A 129 2.36 29.96 15.16
C ASP A 129 3.19 29.33 14.02
N ARG A 130 3.15 27.99 13.89
CA ARG A 130 3.91 27.25 12.88
C ARG A 130 3.01 26.33 12.07
N GLU A 131 3.30 26.23 10.80
CA GLU A 131 2.65 25.27 9.91
C GLU A 131 3.15 23.84 10.19
N VAL A 132 2.21 22.89 10.22
CA VAL A 132 2.48 21.46 10.39
C VAL A 132 1.91 20.71 9.21
N VAL A 133 2.76 19.99 8.52
CA VAL A 133 2.35 19.14 7.39
C VAL A 133 2.64 17.68 7.72
N PHE A 134 1.63 16.83 7.56
CA PHE A 134 1.83 15.39 7.63
C PHE A 134 1.99 14.82 6.21
N PHE A 135 3.13 14.18 5.92
CA PHE A 135 3.37 13.49 4.67
C PHE A 135 2.64 12.14 4.71
N ALA A 136 1.46 12.11 4.09
CA ALA A 136 0.50 11.03 4.14
C ALA A 136 0.77 10.00 3.04
N VAL A 137 1.79 9.17 3.24
CA VAL A 137 2.16 8.07 2.34
C VAL A 137 1.43 6.80 2.76
N GLY A 138 0.86 6.05 1.81
CA GLY A 138 0.21 4.79 2.16
C GLY A 138 -0.67 4.20 1.06
N PHE A 139 -1.17 3.02 1.35
CA PHE A 139 -2.27 2.37 0.64
C PHE A 139 -3.58 2.56 1.40
N GLU A 140 -4.63 1.84 1.01
CA GLU A 140 -5.96 1.87 1.61
C GLU A 140 -5.94 1.62 3.13
N THR A 141 -4.94 0.90 3.62
CA THR A 141 -4.79 0.55 5.04
C THR A 141 -4.54 1.75 5.95
N THR A 142 -3.83 2.77 5.46
CA THR A 142 -3.49 3.98 6.22
C THR A 142 -4.47 5.13 5.97
N ALA A 143 -5.24 5.07 4.88
CA ALA A 143 -6.19 6.10 4.50
C ALA A 143 -7.22 6.44 5.60
N PRO A 144 -7.81 5.48 6.35
CA PRO A 144 -8.74 5.81 7.42
C PRO A 144 -8.12 6.71 8.51
N ALA A 145 -6.90 6.40 8.95
CA ALA A 145 -6.23 7.18 9.99
C ALA A 145 -5.88 8.60 9.52
N ASN A 146 -5.48 8.74 8.24
CA ASN A 146 -5.20 10.03 7.63
C ASN A 146 -6.47 10.86 7.46
N ALA A 147 -7.57 10.24 7.02
CA ALA A 147 -8.88 10.89 6.97
C ALA A 147 -9.33 11.38 8.36
N LEU A 148 -9.17 10.53 9.38
CA LEU A 148 -9.50 10.92 10.76
C LEU A 148 -8.67 12.11 11.26
N SER A 149 -7.40 12.23 10.86
CA SER A 149 -6.57 13.38 11.24
C SER A 149 -7.09 14.69 10.65
N VAL A 150 -7.55 14.67 9.41
CA VAL A 150 -8.18 15.84 8.75
C VAL A 150 -9.49 16.21 9.45
N LEU A 151 -10.35 15.22 9.72
CA LEU A 151 -11.61 15.45 10.44
C LEU A 151 -11.38 15.99 11.86
N GLN A 152 -10.35 15.49 12.54
CA GLN A 152 -10.00 15.98 13.88
C GLN A 152 -9.48 17.41 13.83
N ALA A 153 -8.61 17.74 12.87
CA ALA A 153 -8.11 19.10 12.68
C ALA A 153 -9.27 20.06 12.35
N GLN A 154 -10.21 19.66 11.49
CA GLN A 154 -11.41 20.44 11.18
C GLN A 154 -12.28 20.66 12.42
N LYS A 155 -12.54 19.61 13.19
CA LYS A 155 -13.33 19.67 14.43
C LYS A 155 -12.73 20.64 15.47
N GLU A 156 -11.39 20.68 15.53
CA GLU A 156 -10.66 21.57 16.43
C GLU A 156 -10.43 22.99 15.86
N GLY A 157 -10.80 23.23 14.60
CA GLY A 157 -10.62 24.53 13.93
C GLY A 157 -9.15 24.89 13.66
N LEU A 158 -8.26 23.88 13.57
CA LEU A 158 -6.85 24.11 13.32
C LEU A 158 -6.63 24.59 11.88
N GLN A 159 -6.01 25.77 11.73
CA GLN A 159 -5.70 26.36 10.43
C GLN A 159 -4.25 26.06 9.98
N ASN A 160 -3.41 25.65 10.93
CA ASN A 160 -1.98 25.39 10.73
C ASN A 160 -1.66 23.89 10.53
N TYR A 161 -2.65 23.05 10.29
CA TYR A 161 -2.49 21.65 9.94
C TYR A 161 -2.85 21.39 8.48
N SER A 162 -2.07 20.59 7.78
CA SER A 162 -2.42 20.07 6.45
C SER A 162 -1.72 18.73 6.20
N ILE A 163 -2.14 18.04 5.13
CA ILE A 163 -1.51 16.79 4.69
C ILE A 163 -1.00 16.92 3.26
N LEU A 164 0.19 16.39 3.00
CA LEU A 164 0.70 16.16 1.64
C LEU A 164 0.37 14.71 1.27
N VAL A 165 -0.59 14.53 0.35
CA VAL A 165 -1.18 13.21 0.06
C VAL A 165 -0.35 12.45 -0.96
N SER A 166 0.10 11.24 -0.59
CA SER A 166 0.72 10.24 -1.46
C SER A 166 0.06 8.86 -1.25
N HIS A 167 -1.28 8.85 -1.29
CA HIS A 167 -2.05 7.61 -1.19
C HIS A 167 -2.31 7.01 -2.57
N VAL A 168 -2.02 5.71 -2.69
CA VAL A 168 -2.24 4.92 -3.90
C VAL A 168 -3.12 3.69 -3.59
N LEU A 169 -3.73 3.10 -4.64
CA LEU A 169 -4.71 2.04 -4.55
C LEU A 169 -4.23 0.76 -5.24
N VAL A 170 -4.41 -0.37 -4.57
CA VAL A 170 -3.92 -1.67 -5.04
C VAL A 170 -4.68 -2.18 -6.28
N PRO A 171 -6.04 -2.18 -6.36
CA PRO A 171 -6.75 -2.76 -7.49
C PRO A 171 -6.39 -2.12 -8.85
N PRO A 172 -6.33 -0.79 -9.01
CA PRO A 172 -5.92 -0.18 -10.29
C PRO A 172 -4.47 -0.52 -10.67
N ALA A 173 -3.57 -0.67 -9.69
CA ALA A 173 -2.20 -1.09 -9.98
C ALA A 173 -2.14 -2.53 -10.51
N MET A 174 -2.98 -3.43 -9.99
CA MET A 174 -3.09 -4.80 -10.51
C MET A 174 -3.58 -4.78 -11.96
N GLU A 175 -4.58 -3.96 -12.30
CA GLU A 175 -5.05 -3.81 -13.68
C GLU A 175 -3.97 -3.23 -14.59
N GLY A 176 -3.25 -2.20 -14.12
CA GLY A 176 -2.15 -1.60 -14.87
C GLY A 176 -1.02 -2.60 -15.20
N ILE A 177 -0.72 -3.53 -14.28
CA ILE A 177 0.25 -4.61 -14.51
C ILE A 177 -0.31 -5.61 -15.55
N LEU A 178 -1.59 -5.96 -15.44
CA LEU A 178 -2.22 -6.95 -16.34
C LEU A 178 -2.48 -6.41 -17.75
N ASP A 179 -2.59 -5.10 -17.91
CA ASP A 179 -2.75 -4.44 -19.21
C ASP A 179 -1.42 -4.36 -19.99
N ASP A 180 -0.27 -4.63 -19.35
CA ASP A 180 1.01 -4.74 -20.05
C ASP A 180 1.01 -5.97 -20.97
N PRO A 181 1.22 -5.81 -22.28
CA PRO A 181 1.22 -6.92 -23.24
C PRO A 181 2.33 -7.96 -22.98
N PHE A 182 3.34 -7.62 -22.20
CA PHE A 182 4.42 -8.53 -21.78
C PHE A 182 4.17 -9.16 -20.41
N CYS A 183 3.05 -8.85 -19.77
CA CYS A 183 2.68 -9.46 -18.51
C CYS A 183 2.52 -10.98 -18.66
N ALA A 184 3.27 -11.72 -17.88
CA ALA A 184 3.25 -13.19 -17.89
C ALA A 184 2.84 -13.77 -16.54
N LEU A 185 1.98 -13.05 -15.80
CA LEU A 185 1.46 -13.49 -14.50
C LEU A 185 0.30 -14.48 -14.68
N ASP A 186 0.28 -15.48 -13.82
CA ASP A 186 -0.75 -16.50 -13.79
C ASP A 186 -1.74 -16.32 -12.62
N ALA A 187 -1.31 -15.74 -11.49
CA ALA A 187 -2.15 -15.52 -10.31
C ALA A 187 -1.68 -14.35 -9.43
N PHE A 188 -2.58 -13.88 -8.54
CA PHE A 188 -2.23 -12.94 -7.48
C PHE A 188 -2.52 -13.49 -6.08
N LEU A 189 -1.65 -13.12 -5.14
CA LEU A 189 -1.97 -13.14 -3.71
C LEU A 189 -2.41 -11.73 -3.29
N GLY A 190 -3.70 -11.58 -3.01
CA GLY A 190 -4.28 -10.32 -2.55
C GLY A 190 -3.85 -9.97 -1.12
N ALA A 191 -3.58 -8.71 -0.88
CA ALA A 191 -3.13 -8.18 0.41
C ALA A 191 -4.26 -8.20 1.46
N GLY A 192 -4.21 -9.13 2.42
CA GLY A 192 -5.29 -9.31 3.39
C GLY A 192 -5.59 -8.07 4.24
N HIS A 193 -4.58 -7.23 4.57
CA HIS A 193 -4.82 -6.02 5.35
C HIS A 193 -5.50 -4.91 4.53
N VAL A 194 -5.26 -4.83 3.22
CA VAL A 194 -6.02 -3.96 2.30
C VAL A 194 -7.47 -4.42 2.26
N CYS A 195 -7.68 -5.73 2.06
CA CYS A 195 -9.02 -6.32 2.01
C CYS A 195 -9.76 -6.22 3.36
N ALA A 196 -9.06 -6.18 4.51
CA ALA A 196 -9.70 -5.94 5.81
C ALA A 196 -10.35 -4.55 5.90
N ILE A 197 -9.85 -3.56 5.16
CA ILE A 197 -10.44 -2.22 5.05
C ILE A 197 -11.46 -2.17 3.91
N MET A 198 -11.05 -2.53 2.69
CA MET A 198 -11.84 -2.29 1.47
C MET A 198 -12.72 -3.47 1.04
N GLY A 199 -12.57 -4.64 1.69
CA GLY A 199 -13.14 -5.87 1.17
C GLY A 199 -12.37 -6.38 -0.05
N TYR A 200 -12.98 -7.33 -0.78
CA TYR A 200 -12.39 -7.88 -2.00
C TYR A 200 -13.35 -7.91 -3.19
N THR A 201 -14.49 -7.24 -3.07
CA THR A 201 -15.48 -7.12 -4.14
C THR A 201 -14.87 -6.57 -5.43
N GLN A 202 -13.93 -5.62 -5.31
CA GLN A 202 -13.23 -5.00 -6.44
C GLN A 202 -12.33 -5.98 -7.21
N TYR A 203 -11.95 -7.11 -6.63
CA TYR A 203 -11.13 -8.11 -7.31
C TYR A 203 -11.93 -9.02 -8.25
N HIS A 204 -13.25 -9.17 -8.07
CA HIS A 204 -14.07 -10.02 -8.94
C HIS A 204 -14.06 -9.58 -10.41
N PRO A 205 -14.24 -8.29 -10.76
CA PRO A 205 -14.12 -7.84 -12.14
C PRO A 205 -12.73 -8.12 -12.71
N ILE A 206 -11.66 -7.89 -11.93
CA ILE A 206 -10.27 -8.16 -12.36
C ILE A 206 -10.08 -9.63 -12.67
N ALA A 207 -10.44 -10.52 -11.75
CA ALA A 207 -10.33 -11.97 -11.95
C ALA A 207 -11.07 -12.44 -13.19
N THR A 208 -12.26 -11.89 -13.45
CA THR A 208 -13.12 -12.24 -14.60
C THR A 208 -12.55 -11.69 -15.92
N LYS A 209 -12.18 -10.41 -15.96
CA LYS A 209 -11.67 -9.71 -17.16
C LYS A 209 -10.38 -10.36 -17.66
N TYR A 210 -9.45 -10.59 -16.77
CA TYR A 210 -8.11 -11.08 -17.11
C TYR A 210 -7.96 -12.60 -17.03
N LYS A 211 -9.01 -13.30 -16.59
CA LYS A 211 -8.99 -14.77 -16.38
C LYS A 211 -7.81 -15.18 -15.49
N ILE A 212 -7.70 -14.54 -14.33
CA ILE A 212 -6.61 -14.75 -13.38
C ILE A 212 -7.17 -15.00 -11.98
N PRO A 213 -6.77 -16.07 -11.26
CA PRO A 213 -7.17 -16.26 -9.89
C PRO A 213 -6.53 -15.24 -8.96
N ILE A 214 -7.32 -14.75 -7.99
CA ILE A 214 -6.85 -13.84 -6.94
C ILE A 214 -7.19 -14.47 -5.59
N VAL A 215 -6.18 -14.76 -4.78
CA VAL A 215 -6.39 -15.36 -3.45
C VAL A 215 -5.98 -14.36 -2.38
N VAL A 216 -6.96 -13.88 -1.61
CA VAL A 216 -6.71 -12.99 -0.46
C VAL A 216 -6.08 -13.80 0.66
N THR A 217 -4.88 -13.40 1.12
CA THR A 217 -4.13 -14.11 2.16
C THR A 217 -3.79 -13.24 3.36
N GLY A 218 -3.56 -13.89 4.50
CA GLY A 218 -2.85 -13.29 5.62
C GLY A 218 -1.33 -13.25 5.39
N PHE A 219 -0.58 -13.11 6.48
CA PHE A 219 0.87 -12.83 6.44
C PHE A 219 1.70 -13.89 7.17
N GLU A 220 1.06 -14.81 7.89
CA GLU A 220 1.78 -15.88 8.56
C GLU A 220 2.18 -16.97 7.53
N PRO A 221 3.24 -17.76 7.80
CA PRO A 221 3.74 -18.78 6.86
C PRO A 221 2.66 -19.68 6.29
N LEU A 222 1.77 -20.19 7.15
CA LEU A 222 0.69 -21.08 6.74
C LEU A 222 -0.36 -20.37 5.89
N ASP A 223 -0.62 -19.06 6.14
CA ASP A 223 -1.54 -18.28 5.30
C ASP A 223 -1.04 -18.21 3.86
N LEU A 224 0.24 -17.88 3.71
CA LEU A 224 0.86 -17.69 2.40
C LEU A 224 0.89 -18.97 1.60
N VAL A 225 1.37 -20.08 2.19
CA VAL A 225 1.41 -21.36 1.46
C VAL A 225 0.02 -21.90 1.16
N GLN A 226 -0.99 -21.67 2.01
CA GLN A 226 -2.37 -22.00 1.71
C GLN A 226 -2.94 -21.13 0.58
N GLY A 227 -2.59 -19.86 0.52
CA GLY A 227 -2.95 -18.97 -0.58
C GLY A 227 -2.35 -19.44 -1.91
N ILE A 228 -1.05 -19.74 -1.92
CA ILE A 228 -0.34 -20.29 -3.08
C ILE A 228 -0.99 -21.60 -3.53
N TYR A 229 -1.25 -22.51 -2.61
CA TYR A 229 -1.92 -23.79 -2.92
C TYR A 229 -3.29 -23.60 -3.57
N ARG A 230 -4.12 -22.68 -3.05
CA ARG A 230 -5.44 -22.38 -3.63
C ARG A 230 -5.33 -21.76 -5.02
N ALA A 231 -4.37 -20.87 -5.23
CA ALA A 231 -4.10 -20.28 -6.55
C ALA A 231 -3.72 -21.38 -7.56
N ILE A 232 -2.79 -22.26 -7.20
CA ILE A 232 -2.37 -23.38 -8.03
C ILE A 232 -3.52 -24.33 -8.33
N LEU A 233 -4.35 -24.66 -7.35
CA LEU A 233 -5.53 -25.51 -7.58
C LEU A 233 -6.52 -24.93 -8.61
N GLN A 234 -6.69 -23.61 -8.62
CA GLN A 234 -7.51 -22.93 -9.62
C GLN A 234 -6.84 -22.99 -11.00
N LEU A 235 -5.55 -22.68 -11.06
CA LEU A 235 -4.77 -22.70 -12.31
C LEU A 235 -4.78 -24.08 -12.97
N GLU A 236 -4.54 -25.14 -12.21
CA GLU A 236 -4.55 -26.53 -12.69
C GLU A 236 -5.93 -26.97 -13.22
N LYS A 237 -7.01 -26.33 -12.74
CA LYS A 237 -8.39 -26.58 -13.19
C LYS A 237 -8.87 -25.63 -14.26
N GLY A 238 -8.10 -24.59 -14.62
CA GLY A 238 -8.53 -23.52 -15.50
C GLY A 238 -9.66 -22.67 -14.90
N GLU A 239 -9.67 -22.50 -13.59
CA GLU A 239 -10.64 -21.68 -12.86
C GLU A 239 -10.03 -20.33 -12.53
N TYR A 240 -10.86 -19.27 -12.55
CA TYR A 240 -10.40 -17.88 -12.36
C TYR A 240 -11.41 -17.16 -11.46
N ARG A 241 -11.24 -17.28 -10.17
CA ARG A 241 -12.12 -16.62 -9.18
C ARG A 241 -11.33 -16.00 -8.04
N VAL A 242 -12.00 -15.12 -7.31
CA VAL A 242 -11.49 -14.59 -6.04
C VAL A 242 -11.77 -15.59 -4.94
N GLU A 243 -10.76 -15.97 -4.18
CA GLU A 243 -10.89 -16.76 -2.96
C GLU A 243 -10.35 -16.00 -1.75
N ASN A 244 -11.04 -16.12 -0.62
CA ASN A 244 -10.57 -15.55 0.65
C ASN A 244 -10.02 -16.65 1.56
N GLN A 245 -8.69 -16.77 1.64
CA GLN A 245 -8.02 -17.63 2.61
C GLN A 245 -8.02 -16.98 4.01
N TYR A 246 -8.05 -15.64 4.07
CA TYR A 246 -7.92 -14.86 5.30
C TYR A 246 -9.27 -14.53 5.96
N ALA A 247 -10.23 -15.43 5.85
CA ALA A 247 -11.63 -15.23 6.29
C ALA A 247 -11.78 -14.93 7.79
N ARG A 248 -10.74 -15.20 8.62
CA ARG A 248 -10.75 -14.84 10.05
C ARG A 248 -10.63 -13.33 10.31
N ALA A 249 -10.19 -12.55 9.31
CA ALA A 249 -9.95 -11.11 9.43
C ALA A 249 -10.58 -10.29 8.30
N VAL A 250 -10.96 -10.92 7.20
CA VAL A 250 -11.46 -10.27 5.99
C VAL A 250 -12.85 -10.75 5.66
N THR A 251 -13.77 -9.81 5.48
CA THR A 251 -15.10 -10.02 4.92
C THR A 251 -15.16 -9.48 3.49
N GLU A 252 -16.16 -9.87 2.71
CA GLU A 252 -16.30 -9.45 1.31
C GLU A 252 -16.39 -7.92 1.17
N ASP A 253 -17.16 -7.29 2.05
CA ASP A 253 -17.40 -5.84 2.05
C ASP A 253 -16.33 -5.04 2.83
N GLY A 254 -15.45 -5.72 3.58
CA GLY A 254 -14.43 -5.08 4.43
C GLY A 254 -15.02 -4.31 5.61
N ASN A 255 -14.36 -3.22 6.00
CA ASN A 255 -14.76 -2.35 7.10
C ASN A 255 -15.52 -1.12 6.59
N LEU A 256 -16.85 -1.20 6.53
CA LEU A 256 -17.71 -0.13 6.02
C LEU A 256 -17.56 1.20 6.80
N ALA A 257 -17.26 1.14 8.11
CA ALA A 257 -17.03 2.35 8.90
C ALA A 257 -15.74 3.06 8.47
N ALA A 258 -14.66 2.32 8.23
CA ALA A 258 -13.42 2.86 7.72
C ALA A 258 -13.58 3.43 6.30
N GLN A 259 -14.26 2.69 5.42
CA GLN A 259 -14.56 3.16 4.06
C GLN A 259 -15.38 4.45 4.05
N LYS A 260 -16.39 4.56 4.92
CA LYS A 260 -17.17 5.78 5.07
C LYS A 260 -16.30 6.99 5.41
N VAL A 261 -15.35 6.83 6.33
CA VAL A 261 -14.43 7.92 6.71
C VAL A 261 -13.49 8.28 5.56
N ILE A 262 -12.97 7.29 4.82
CA ILE A 262 -12.16 7.53 3.62
C ILE A 262 -12.95 8.36 2.61
N HIS A 263 -14.13 7.89 2.21
CA HIS A 263 -14.95 8.53 1.18
C HIS A 263 -15.53 9.91 1.60
N GLN A 264 -15.58 10.17 2.91
CA GLN A 264 -15.95 11.50 3.42
C GLN A 264 -14.86 12.52 3.10
N VAL A 265 -13.59 12.15 3.24
CA VAL A 265 -12.44 13.07 3.18
C VAL A 265 -11.75 13.04 1.81
N PHE A 266 -11.67 11.86 1.22
CA PHE A 266 -10.95 11.64 -0.04
C PHE A 266 -11.88 11.32 -1.20
N GLU A 267 -11.38 11.60 -2.40
CA GLU A 267 -11.94 11.13 -3.66
C GLU A 267 -10.84 10.47 -4.49
N VAL A 268 -11.24 9.56 -5.39
CA VAL A 268 -10.32 8.85 -6.27
C VAL A 268 -9.82 9.78 -7.37
N ALA A 269 -8.53 9.64 -7.70
CA ALA A 269 -7.89 10.40 -8.77
C ALA A 269 -6.74 9.60 -9.39
N ASP A 270 -6.30 10.06 -10.55
CA ASP A 270 -5.09 9.55 -11.19
C ASP A 270 -3.87 9.84 -10.31
N ARG A 271 -2.98 8.86 -10.20
CA ARG A 271 -1.74 9.03 -9.43
C ARG A 271 -0.54 8.53 -10.21
N GLN A 272 0.55 9.23 -10.04
CA GLN A 272 1.84 8.79 -10.51
C GLN A 272 2.43 7.77 -9.53
N TRP A 273 2.94 6.68 -10.07
CA TRP A 273 3.64 5.63 -9.34
C TRP A 273 5.10 5.62 -9.79
N ARG A 274 6.02 5.69 -8.84
CA ARG A 274 7.44 5.62 -9.13
C ARG A 274 7.79 4.31 -9.83
N GLY A 275 8.47 4.41 -10.98
CA GLY A 275 8.87 3.27 -11.79
C GLY A 275 7.79 2.64 -12.67
N ILE A 276 6.53 3.08 -12.55
CA ILE A 276 5.41 2.55 -13.34
C ILE A 276 4.81 3.62 -14.25
N GLY A 277 4.72 4.87 -13.75
CA GLY A 277 4.06 5.97 -14.45
C GLY A 277 2.71 6.33 -13.85
N THR A 278 1.90 7.09 -14.60
CA THR A 278 0.55 7.50 -14.18
C THR A 278 -0.45 6.37 -14.43
N ILE A 279 -1.14 5.96 -13.37
CA ILE A 279 -2.22 4.97 -13.43
C ILE A 279 -3.53 5.72 -13.16
N PRO A 280 -4.55 5.59 -14.05
CA PRO A 280 -5.87 6.18 -13.83
C PRO A 280 -6.55 5.63 -12.57
N ASP A 281 -7.29 6.49 -11.87
CA ASP A 281 -8.09 6.14 -10.69
C ASP A 281 -7.31 5.37 -9.60
N SER A 282 -5.99 5.59 -9.50
CA SER A 282 -5.09 4.77 -8.70
C SER A 282 -4.67 5.36 -7.37
N GLY A 283 -5.33 6.39 -6.90
CA GLY A 283 -5.06 6.91 -5.57
C GLY A 283 -6.07 7.93 -5.10
N TYR A 284 -5.75 8.62 -4.01
CA TYR A 284 -6.61 9.57 -3.36
C TYR A 284 -6.10 11.00 -3.46
N VAL A 285 -7.05 11.94 -3.57
CA VAL A 285 -6.88 13.37 -3.30
C VAL A 285 -7.91 13.82 -2.27
N LEU A 286 -7.67 14.94 -1.61
CA LEU A 286 -8.66 15.53 -0.71
C LEU A 286 -9.84 16.08 -1.51
N ARG A 287 -11.06 15.79 -1.04
CA ARG A 287 -12.28 16.41 -1.56
C ARG A 287 -12.24 17.92 -1.35
N GLN A 288 -12.97 18.64 -2.20
CA GLN A 288 -12.99 20.12 -2.19
C GLN A 288 -13.34 20.71 -0.81
N ASP A 289 -14.22 20.08 -0.06
CA ASP A 289 -14.62 20.51 1.29
C ASP A 289 -13.47 20.52 2.31
N TYR A 290 -12.39 19.79 2.02
CA TYR A 290 -11.19 19.68 2.84
C TYR A 290 -9.95 20.32 2.20
N SER A 291 -10.14 21.14 1.15
CA SER A 291 -9.03 21.78 0.39
C SER A 291 -8.13 22.67 1.27
N ALA A 292 -8.64 23.22 2.36
CA ALA A 292 -7.85 23.98 3.33
C ALA A 292 -6.78 23.14 4.05
N TYR A 293 -6.95 21.82 4.06
CA TYR A 293 -6.01 20.85 4.66
C TYR A 293 -5.10 20.19 3.63
N ASP A 294 -5.15 20.61 2.36
CA ASP A 294 -4.32 20.14 1.28
C ASP A 294 -3.02 20.97 1.23
N ALA A 295 -1.89 20.35 1.58
CA ALA A 295 -0.61 21.03 1.59
C ALA A 295 -0.20 21.51 0.19
N SER A 296 -0.49 20.74 -0.87
CA SER A 296 -0.17 21.14 -2.24
C SER A 296 -0.86 22.45 -2.62
N LYS A 297 -2.15 22.58 -2.29
CA LYS A 297 -2.93 23.80 -2.53
C LYS A 297 -2.52 24.94 -1.61
N LYS A 298 -2.36 24.65 -0.30
CA LYS A 298 -2.02 25.64 0.72
C LYS A 298 -0.69 26.35 0.47
N PHE A 299 0.31 25.62 0.02
CA PHE A 299 1.66 26.14 -0.23
C PHE A 299 1.93 26.40 -1.71
N SER A 300 0.92 26.27 -2.59
CA SER A 300 1.06 26.44 -4.04
C SER A 300 2.21 25.60 -4.60
N LEU A 301 2.26 24.34 -4.20
CA LEU A 301 3.29 23.41 -4.67
C LEU A 301 2.91 22.94 -6.08
N GLU A 302 3.78 23.12 -7.05
CA GLU A 302 3.60 22.60 -8.40
C GLU A 302 4.12 21.16 -8.43
N GLU A 303 3.22 20.21 -8.63
CA GLU A 303 3.60 18.85 -9.01
C GLU A 303 4.01 18.92 -10.49
N GLU A 304 5.29 19.13 -10.78
CA GLU A 304 5.81 18.92 -12.13
C GLU A 304 5.69 17.42 -12.43
N LEU A 305 4.69 17.05 -13.23
CA LEU A 305 4.51 15.71 -13.77
C LEU A 305 5.64 15.40 -14.77
N GLY A 306 6.85 15.22 -14.26
CA GLY A 306 7.99 14.79 -15.04
C GLY A 306 7.84 13.31 -15.42
N THR A 307 8.29 12.96 -16.62
CA THR A 307 8.49 11.55 -16.96
C THR A 307 9.62 11.00 -16.10
N GLU A 308 9.29 10.31 -15.02
CA GLU A 308 10.31 9.62 -14.22
C GLU A 308 10.92 8.47 -15.03
N SER A 309 12.20 8.58 -15.32
CA SER A 309 13.03 7.48 -15.84
C SER A 309 13.72 6.71 -14.69
N GLY A 310 13.08 6.62 -13.53
CA GLY A 310 13.66 5.98 -12.35
C GLY A 310 13.24 4.51 -12.26
N GLU A 311 14.23 3.61 -12.06
CA GLU A 311 13.95 2.23 -11.70
C GLU A 311 13.18 2.17 -10.37
N CYS A 312 12.22 1.22 -10.28
CA CYS A 312 11.59 0.87 -9.01
C CYS A 312 12.68 0.39 -8.04
N ILE A 313 12.73 0.98 -6.83
CA ILE A 313 13.71 0.61 -5.78
C ILE A 313 13.14 -0.45 -4.82
N ALA A 314 12.10 -1.17 -5.23
CA ALA A 314 11.56 -2.29 -4.47
C ALA A 314 12.38 -3.57 -4.66
#